data_d575cb7dc74eb02cd42eca33b49e6c67
#
_entry.id   d575cb7dc74eb02cd42eca33b49e6c67
#
_cell.length_a   1.000
_cell.length_b   1.000
_cell.length_c   1.000
_cell.angle_alpha   90.00
_cell.angle_beta   90.00
_cell.angle_gamma   90.00
#
_symmetry.space_group_name_H-M   'P 1'
#
loop_
_entity.id
_entity.type
_entity.pdbx_description
1 polymer ?
#
loop_
_entity_poly.entity_id
_entity_poly.type
_entity_poly.pdbx_seq_one_letter_code
_entity_poly.pdbx_strand_id
1 'polypeptide(L)'
;LVSSSAASDVYKRQKLILCNTITKILDDHLNPDAPASINKGGVINKGINKELDNTRDTLNNSKKTLDEILEREIKKTGISSLKISFNNVFGFYLEVTNSHKDKVPTDWTRKQTLVNAERYITDELKIHENQILNAEEKILEIEYMEFNNLVKKIQTKIDIIQKNASCIAYLDCLL
;
A
#
# COMPACT_ATOMS: atom_id res chain seq x y z
N LEU A 1 -53.89 -3.96 -22.28
CA LEU A 1 -52.51 -4.07 -22.85
C LEU A 1 -51.36 -3.65 -21.89
N VAL A 2 -51.69 -3.07 -20.74
CA VAL A 2 -50.69 -2.62 -19.72
C VAL A 2 -50.24 -3.80 -18.81
N SER A 3 -50.98 -4.91 -18.76
CA SER A 3 -50.69 -6.03 -17.85
C SER A 3 -49.53 -6.96 -18.30
N SER A 4 -49.18 -6.97 -19.57
CA SER A 4 -48.10 -7.84 -20.10
C SER A 4 -46.70 -7.33 -19.77
N SER A 5 -46.50 -6.00 -19.77
CA SER A 5 -45.22 -5.37 -19.43
C SER A 5 -44.86 -5.54 -17.96
N ALA A 6 -45.76 -5.22 -17.04
CA ALA A 6 -45.52 -5.35 -15.61
C ALA A 6 -45.24 -6.79 -15.16
N ALA A 7 -45.92 -7.79 -15.74
CA ALA A 7 -45.64 -9.19 -15.47
C ALA A 7 -44.25 -9.64 -15.99
N SER A 8 -43.83 -9.11 -17.14
CA SER A 8 -42.47 -9.34 -17.67
C SER A 8 -41.40 -8.75 -16.79
N ASP A 9 -41.64 -7.56 -16.24
CA ASP A 9 -40.70 -6.85 -15.36
C ASP A 9 -40.54 -7.54 -14.00
N VAL A 10 -41.66 -8.01 -13.40
CA VAL A 10 -41.64 -8.80 -12.16
C VAL A 10 -40.88 -10.13 -12.40
N TYR A 11 -41.16 -10.80 -13.52
CA TYR A 11 -40.50 -12.06 -13.87
C TYR A 11 -38.98 -11.88 -14.05
N LYS A 12 -38.53 -10.77 -14.59
CA LYS A 12 -37.07 -10.49 -14.77
C LYS A 12 -36.38 -10.05 -13.51
N ARG A 13 -37.03 -9.28 -12.64
CA ARG A 13 -36.49 -8.99 -11.28
C ARG A 13 -36.26 -10.27 -10.48
N GLN A 14 -37.11 -11.29 -10.65
CA GLN A 14 -36.93 -12.58 -10.00
C GLN A 14 -35.72 -13.38 -10.51
N LYS A 15 -35.14 -13.02 -11.67
CA LYS A 15 -33.93 -13.62 -12.23
C LYS A 15 -32.63 -13.05 -11.65
N LEU A 16 -32.69 -11.94 -10.92
CA LEU A 16 -31.53 -11.40 -10.24
C LEU A 16 -31.07 -12.36 -9.11
N ILE A 17 -29.82 -12.73 -9.17
CA ILE A 17 -29.19 -13.63 -8.20
C ILE A 17 -28.39 -12.77 -7.22
N LEU A 18 -28.69 -12.90 -5.94
CA LEU A 18 -27.95 -12.19 -4.90
C LEU A 18 -26.49 -12.64 -4.88
N CYS A 19 -25.57 -11.68 -4.98
CA CYS A 19 -24.13 -11.91 -5.00
C CYS A 19 -23.50 -11.85 -3.59
N ASN A 20 -24.26 -12.12 -2.53
CA ASN A 20 -23.80 -11.97 -1.14
C ASN A 20 -22.48 -12.68 -0.85
N THR A 21 -22.26 -13.86 -1.44
CA THR A 21 -21.01 -14.60 -1.27
C THR A 21 -19.84 -13.85 -1.92
N ILE A 22 -20.05 -13.25 -3.10
CA ILE A 22 -19.02 -12.48 -3.81
C ILE A 22 -18.71 -11.21 -3.04
N THR A 23 -19.75 -10.47 -2.64
CA THR A 23 -19.61 -9.23 -1.86
C THR A 23 -18.83 -9.51 -0.56
N LYS A 24 -19.22 -10.55 0.18
CA LYS A 24 -18.53 -10.94 1.40
C LYS A 24 -17.04 -11.29 1.15
N ILE A 25 -16.74 -12.04 0.10
CA ILE A 25 -15.35 -12.38 -0.25
C ILE A 25 -14.56 -11.10 -0.55
N LEU A 26 -15.14 -10.13 -1.26
CA LEU A 26 -14.48 -8.86 -1.57
C LEU A 26 -14.27 -8.03 -0.30
N ASP A 27 -15.29 -7.88 0.52
CA ASP A 27 -15.24 -7.11 1.77
C ASP A 27 -14.23 -7.70 2.76
N ASP A 28 -14.16 -9.03 2.86
CA ASP A 28 -13.21 -9.71 3.72
C ASP A 28 -11.76 -9.53 3.25
N HIS A 29 -11.50 -9.50 1.92
CA HIS A 29 -10.15 -9.53 1.37
C HIS A 29 -9.58 -8.15 1.02
N LEU A 30 -10.43 -7.22 0.56
CA LEU A 30 -9.98 -5.93 0.07
C LEU A 30 -10.08 -4.84 1.12
N ASN A 31 -9.05 -4.02 1.21
CA ASN A 31 -9.07 -2.81 2.02
C ASN A 31 -10.08 -1.80 1.44
N PRO A 32 -11.04 -1.27 2.22
CA PRO A 32 -11.98 -0.25 1.76
C PRO A 32 -11.29 1.00 1.20
N ASP A 33 -10.12 1.34 1.74
CA ASP A 33 -9.31 2.50 1.32
C ASP A 33 -8.22 2.11 0.31
N ALA A 34 -8.39 0.96 -0.39
CA ALA A 34 -7.40 0.49 -1.34
C ALA A 34 -7.15 1.50 -2.45
N PRO A 35 -5.88 1.72 -2.84
CA PRO A 35 -5.57 2.57 -3.98
C PRO A 35 -6.06 1.95 -5.29
N ALA A 36 -6.32 2.77 -6.32
CA ALA A 36 -6.78 2.31 -7.62
C ALA A 36 -5.77 1.39 -8.36
N SER A 37 -4.51 1.36 -7.91
CA SER A 37 -3.45 0.52 -8.49
C SER A 37 -2.82 -0.37 -7.43
N ILE A 38 -2.78 -1.66 -7.70
CA ILE A 38 -2.15 -2.66 -6.84
C ILE A 38 -0.65 -2.39 -6.60
N ASN A 39 0.02 -1.74 -7.55
CA ASN A 39 1.45 -1.41 -7.44
C ASN A 39 1.78 -0.42 -6.33
N LYS A 40 0.77 0.21 -5.73
CA LYS A 40 0.96 1.11 -4.58
C LYS A 40 0.95 0.38 -3.23
N GLY A 41 0.56 -0.89 -3.22
CA GLY A 41 0.36 -1.67 -2.01
C GLY A 41 -0.88 -1.22 -1.21
N GLY A 42 -1.16 -1.91 -0.11
CA GLY A 42 -2.29 -1.58 0.78
C GLY A 42 -3.64 -2.06 0.27
N VAL A 43 -3.67 -2.99 -0.69
CA VAL A 43 -4.90 -3.49 -1.33
C VAL A 43 -5.56 -4.61 -0.51
N ILE A 44 -4.77 -5.46 0.14
CA ILE A 44 -5.26 -6.64 0.88
C ILE A 44 -5.46 -6.30 2.36
N ASN A 45 -6.59 -6.72 2.91
CA ASN A 45 -6.92 -6.54 4.34
C ASN A 45 -5.92 -7.25 5.26
N LYS A 46 -5.78 -6.71 6.47
CA LYS A 46 -5.08 -7.39 7.57
C LYS A 46 -5.81 -8.69 7.94
N GLY A 47 -5.04 -9.73 8.28
CA GLY A 47 -5.58 -11.02 8.69
C GLY A 47 -5.79 -12.02 7.55
N ILE A 48 -5.65 -11.61 6.29
CA ILE A 48 -5.80 -12.51 5.12
C ILE A 48 -4.56 -13.39 4.93
N ASN A 49 -3.38 -12.80 5.06
CA ASN A 49 -2.12 -13.51 4.94
C ASN A 49 -1.19 -13.16 6.10
N LYS A 50 -0.85 -14.15 6.91
CA LYS A 50 -0.01 -13.97 8.10
C LYS A 50 1.40 -13.47 7.77
N GLU A 51 1.97 -13.91 6.64
CA GLU A 51 3.28 -13.48 6.20
C GLU A 51 3.25 -12.00 5.79
N LEU A 52 2.20 -11.57 5.09
CA LEU A 52 1.97 -10.18 4.74
C LEU A 52 1.89 -9.29 5.99
N ASP A 53 1.12 -9.71 6.98
CA ASP A 53 0.96 -8.96 8.23
C ASP A 53 2.30 -8.84 8.98
N ASN A 54 3.05 -9.95 9.11
CA ASN A 54 4.36 -9.93 9.74
C ASN A 54 5.34 -9.01 9.02
N THR A 55 5.32 -9.02 7.67
CA THR A 55 6.21 -8.16 6.87
C THR A 55 5.85 -6.69 7.02
N ARG A 56 4.56 -6.36 7.08
CA ARG A 56 4.07 -5.01 7.37
C ARG A 56 4.49 -4.52 8.77
N ASP A 57 4.39 -5.39 9.77
CA ASP A 57 4.83 -5.07 11.14
C ASP A 57 6.36 -4.85 11.19
N THR A 58 7.15 -5.65 10.47
CA THR A 58 8.60 -5.45 10.32
C THR A 58 8.92 -4.11 9.66
N LEU A 59 8.22 -3.75 8.58
CA LEU A 59 8.38 -2.46 7.90
C LEU A 59 8.07 -1.29 8.84
N ASN A 60 6.96 -1.37 9.58
CA ASN A 60 6.57 -0.33 10.53
C ASN A 60 7.58 -0.18 11.67
N ASN A 61 8.12 -1.27 12.18
CA ASN A 61 9.16 -1.24 13.20
C ASN A 61 10.46 -0.63 12.66
N SER A 62 10.87 -0.98 11.43
CA SER A 62 12.06 -0.40 10.80
C SER A 62 11.92 1.11 10.58
N LYS A 63 10.72 1.60 10.25
CA LYS A 63 10.44 3.04 10.14
C LYS A 63 10.55 3.75 11.50
N LYS A 64 10.02 3.15 12.59
CA LYS A 64 10.20 3.69 13.95
C LYS A 64 11.66 3.75 14.36
N THR A 65 12.45 2.75 14.00
CA THR A 65 13.89 2.76 14.28
C THR A 65 14.62 3.91 13.59
N LEU A 66 14.19 4.35 12.39
CA LEU A 66 14.75 5.56 11.76
C LEU A 66 14.48 6.82 12.59
N ASP A 67 13.29 6.94 13.19
CA ASP A 67 12.96 8.06 14.06
C ASP A 67 13.83 8.01 15.35
N GLU A 68 14.04 6.84 15.93
CA GLU A 68 14.93 6.64 17.10
C GLU A 68 16.39 6.98 16.75
N ILE A 69 16.88 6.58 15.58
CA ILE A 69 18.20 6.95 15.07
C ILE A 69 18.30 8.48 14.97
N LEU A 70 17.31 9.14 14.38
CA LEU A 70 17.28 10.58 14.24
C LEU A 70 17.36 11.28 15.59
N GLU A 71 16.53 10.88 16.55
CA GLU A 71 16.55 11.46 17.91
C GLU A 71 17.88 11.27 18.62
N ARG A 72 18.47 10.09 18.49
CA ARG A 72 19.78 9.77 19.06
C ARG A 72 20.87 10.65 18.45
N GLU A 73 20.90 10.79 17.13
CA GLU A 73 21.90 11.59 16.44
C GLU A 73 21.71 13.09 16.72
N ILE A 74 20.49 13.58 16.86
CA ILE A 74 20.22 14.95 17.33
C ILE A 74 20.83 15.18 18.73
N LYS A 75 20.61 14.24 19.66
CA LYS A 75 21.17 14.33 21.02
C LYS A 75 22.70 14.28 21.02
N LYS A 76 23.30 13.41 20.19
CA LYS A 76 24.75 13.23 20.07
C LYS A 76 25.44 14.47 19.48
N THR A 77 24.87 15.07 18.43
CA THR A 77 25.48 16.16 17.67
C THR A 77 25.05 17.55 18.13
N GLY A 78 23.92 17.67 18.80
CA GLY A 78 23.29 18.96 19.15
C GLY A 78 22.77 19.72 17.93
N ILE A 79 22.51 19.03 16.81
CA ILE A 79 21.96 19.61 15.57
C ILE A 79 20.44 19.45 15.58
N SER A 80 19.72 20.44 16.07
CA SER A 80 18.24 20.40 16.16
C SER A 80 17.53 20.40 14.79
N SER A 81 18.22 20.87 13.74
CA SER A 81 17.69 20.91 12.38
C SER A 81 18.00 19.64 11.55
N LEU A 82 18.58 18.60 12.19
CA LEU A 82 18.91 17.35 11.54
C LEU A 82 17.63 16.65 11.04
N LYS A 83 17.68 16.10 9.84
CA LYS A 83 16.55 15.37 9.24
C LYS A 83 17.06 14.10 8.58
N ILE A 84 16.28 13.02 8.66
CA ILE A 84 16.42 11.85 7.79
C ILE A 84 15.46 12.03 6.62
N SER A 85 15.95 11.83 5.41
CA SER A 85 15.16 11.85 4.18
C SER A 85 15.63 10.75 3.23
N PHE A 86 14.85 10.46 2.21
CA PHE A 86 15.15 9.43 1.22
C PHE A 86 15.40 10.01 -0.15
N ASN A 87 16.37 9.45 -0.87
CA ASN A 87 16.65 9.79 -2.26
C ASN A 87 16.84 8.49 -3.07
N ASN A 88 16.24 8.42 -4.26
CA ASN A 88 16.28 7.21 -5.10
C ASN A 88 17.68 6.82 -5.58
N VAL A 89 18.68 7.73 -5.51
CA VAL A 89 20.04 7.46 -6.00
C VAL A 89 20.93 6.87 -4.92
N PHE A 90 20.82 7.34 -3.66
CA PHE A 90 21.71 6.93 -2.58
C PHE A 90 21.02 6.59 -1.26
N GLY A 91 19.68 6.42 -1.30
CA GLY A 91 18.88 5.92 -0.20
C GLY A 91 18.59 6.91 0.91
N PHE A 92 18.50 6.43 2.15
CA PHE A 92 18.30 7.26 3.33
C PHE A 92 19.56 8.06 3.67
N TYR A 93 19.40 9.32 4.00
CA TYR A 93 20.48 10.24 4.36
C TYR A 93 20.10 11.18 5.50
N LEU A 94 21.10 11.64 6.21
CA LEU A 94 21.02 12.72 7.17
C LEU A 94 21.31 14.04 6.47
N GLU A 95 20.41 15.01 6.55
CA GLU A 95 20.59 16.35 6.00
C GLU A 95 20.99 17.32 7.10
N VAL A 96 22.17 17.95 6.93
CA VAL A 96 22.76 18.92 7.84
C VAL A 96 22.84 20.26 7.15
N THR A 97 22.28 21.30 7.74
CA THR A 97 22.41 22.68 7.24
C THR A 97 23.85 23.16 7.35
N ASN A 98 24.29 24.02 6.43
CA ASN A 98 25.68 24.53 6.38
C ASN A 98 26.12 25.21 7.67
N SER A 99 25.18 25.75 8.47
CA SER A 99 25.46 26.37 9.79
C SER A 99 25.93 25.38 10.84
N HIS A 100 25.77 24.07 10.63
CA HIS A 100 26.08 23.03 11.62
C HIS A 100 27.08 21.97 11.12
N LYS A 101 27.73 22.18 9.97
CA LYS A 101 28.66 21.19 9.41
C LYS A 101 29.88 20.92 10.28
N ASP A 102 30.30 21.88 11.12
CA ASP A 102 31.40 21.68 12.05
C ASP A 102 31.06 20.72 13.22
N LYS A 103 29.77 20.38 13.39
CA LYS A 103 29.30 19.45 14.41
C LYS A 103 29.10 18.02 13.88
N VAL A 104 29.36 17.81 12.59
CA VAL A 104 29.18 16.50 11.95
C VAL A 104 30.25 15.54 12.46
N PRO A 105 29.84 14.35 12.95
CA PRO A 105 30.79 13.32 13.35
C PRO A 105 31.65 12.81 12.19
N THR A 106 32.87 12.39 12.49
CA THR A 106 33.84 11.89 11.50
C THR A 106 33.46 10.53 10.90
N ASP A 107 32.61 9.80 11.57
CA ASP A 107 32.07 8.49 11.15
C ASP A 107 30.96 8.59 10.10
N TRP A 108 30.45 9.81 9.81
CA TRP A 108 29.47 10.01 8.77
C TRP A 108 30.14 10.23 7.40
N THR A 109 29.66 9.49 6.39
CA THR A 109 30.16 9.62 5.02
C THR A 109 29.35 10.65 4.25
N ARG A 110 29.99 11.76 3.83
CA ARG A 110 29.35 12.77 2.97
C ARG A 110 29.09 12.21 1.58
N LYS A 111 27.85 12.34 1.10
CA LYS A 111 27.41 11.91 -0.24
C LYS A 111 27.12 13.05 -1.19
N GLN A 112 26.59 14.15 -0.68
CA GLN A 112 26.22 15.28 -1.53
C GLN A 112 26.37 16.60 -0.78
N THR A 113 26.87 17.61 -1.48
CA THR A 113 26.92 19.00 -1.03
C THR A 113 25.89 19.80 -1.83
N LEU A 114 24.99 20.49 -1.14
CA LEU A 114 23.99 21.38 -1.68
C LEU A 114 24.35 22.83 -1.33
N VAL A 115 23.62 23.80 -1.91
CA VAL A 115 23.86 25.23 -1.63
C VAL A 115 23.70 25.55 -0.14
N ASN A 116 22.71 24.97 0.53
CA ASN A 116 22.35 25.30 1.92
C ASN A 116 22.53 24.16 2.92
N ALA A 117 22.93 22.96 2.47
CA ALA A 117 23.02 21.77 3.30
C ALA A 117 24.04 20.77 2.73
N GLU A 118 24.44 19.83 3.57
CA GLU A 118 25.19 18.65 3.18
C GLU A 118 24.43 17.38 3.57
N ARG A 119 24.58 16.32 2.77
CA ARG A 119 23.92 15.04 2.96
C ARG A 119 24.93 13.96 3.30
N TYR A 120 24.63 13.25 4.37
CA TYR A 120 25.49 12.22 4.94
C TYR A 120 24.78 10.90 5.03
N ILE A 121 25.52 9.82 4.95
CA ILE A 121 25.02 8.47 5.24
C ILE A 121 25.88 7.82 6.33
N THR A 122 25.24 6.91 7.07
CA THR A 122 25.89 6.05 8.05
C THR A 122 25.70 4.59 7.64
N ASP A 123 26.55 3.70 8.14
CA ASP A 123 26.39 2.26 7.87
C ASP A 123 25.10 1.70 8.48
N GLU A 124 24.68 2.26 9.62
CA GLU A 124 23.40 1.91 10.26
C GLU A 124 22.21 2.28 9.36
N LEU A 125 22.17 3.47 8.77
CA LEU A 125 21.12 3.85 7.83
C LEU A 125 21.06 2.93 6.61
N LYS A 126 22.18 2.46 6.10
CA LYS A 126 22.22 1.51 4.97
C LYS A 126 21.63 0.14 5.34
N ILE A 127 21.89 -0.35 6.56
CA ILE A 127 21.34 -1.61 7.03
C ILE A 127 19.81 -1.52 7.10
N HIS A 128 19.29 -0.45 7.69
CA HIS A 128 17.84 -0.22 7.79
C HIS A 128 17.18 0.04 6.43
N GLU A 129 17.86 0.74 5.52
CA GLU A 129 17.41 0.91 4.14
C GLU A 129 17.15 -0.43 3.44
N ASN A 130 18.12 -1.33 3.48
CA ASN A 130 17.98 -2.65 2.87
C ASN A 130 16.81 -3.44 3.48
N GLN A 131 16.60 -3.35 4.80
CA GLN A 131 15.47 -3.99 5.48
C GLN A 131 14.12 -3.41 5.03
N ILE A 132 14.04 -2.10 4.89
CA ILE A 132 12.82 -1.40 4.46
C ILE A 132 12.49 -1.74 3.01
N LEU A 133 13.47 -1.61 2.09
CA LEU A 133 13.26 -1.89 0.67
C LEU A 133 12.88 -3.36 0.43
N ASN A 134 13.55 -4.30 1.06
CA ASN A 134 13.22 -5.72 0.96
C ASN A 134 11.82 -6.01 1.52
N ALA A 135 11.41 -5.36 2.61
CA ALA A 135 10.09 -5.53 3.17
C ALA A 135 8.99 -4.93 2.26
N GLU A 136 9.24 -3.75 1.67
CA GLU A 136 8.30 -3.11 0.74
C GLU A 136 8.12 -3.95 -0.54
N GLU A 137 9.20 -4.46 -1.12
CA GLU A 137 9.14 -5.35 -2.29
C GLU A 137 8.37 -6.64 -1.98
N LYS A 138 8.66 -7.27 -0.84
CA LYS A 138 7.98 -8.48 -0.41
C LYS A 138 6.49 -8.26 -0.14
N ILE A 139 6.09 -7.13 0.44
CA ILE A 139 4.69 -6.76 0.64
C ILE A 139 3.96 -6.71 -0.71
N LEU A 140 4.53 -6.01 -1.70
CA LEU A 140 3.94 -5.90 -3.03
C LEU A 140 3.79 -7.25 -3.72
N GLU A 141 4.80 -8.11 -3.62
CA GLU A 141 4.78 -9.47 -4.18
C GLU A 141 3.65 -10.31 -3.56
N ILE A 142 3.54 -10.34 -2.22
CA ILE A 142 2.50 -11.10 -1.53
C ILE A 142 1.11 -10.52 -1.84
N GLU A 143 0.93 -9.21 -1.83
CA GLU A 143 -0.34 -8.58 -2.18
C GLU A 143 -0.76 -8.89 -3.61
N TYR A 144 0.18 -8.89 -4.55
CA TYR A 144 -0.08 -9.25 -5.94
C TYR A 144 -0.54 -10.72 -6.08
N MET A 145 0.10 -11.64 -5.34
CA MET A 145 -0.32 -13.04 -5.32
C MET A 145 -1.72 -13.21 -4.73
N GLU A 146 -2.02 -12.57 -3.60
CA GLU A 146 -3.32 -12.65 -2.96
C GLU A 146 -4.44 -12.03 -3.82
N PHE A 147 -4.15 -10.89 -4.46
CA PHE A 147 -5.08 -10.26 -5.38
C PHE A 147 -5.40 -11.17 -6.58
N ASN A 148 -4.39 -11.79 -7.19
CA ASN A 148 -4.61 -12.73 -8.29
C ASN A 148 -5.41 -13.97 -7.85
N ASN A 149 -5.19 -14.46 -6.62
CA ASN A 149 -5.97 -15.54 -6.04
C ASN A 149 -7.43 -15.12 -5.84
N LEU A 150 -7.67 -13.89 -5.38
CA LEU A 150 -9.00 -13.31 -5.27
C LEU A 150 -9.70 -13.20 -6.64
N VAL A 151 -9.01 -12.66 -7.65
CA VAL A 151 -9.53 -12.58 -9.03
C VAL A 151 -9.94 -13.96 -9.54
N LYS A 152 -9.11 -14.98 -9.37
CA LYS A 152 -9.45 -16.36 -9.77
C LYS A 152 -10.70 -16.89 -9.06
N LYS A 153 -10.85 -16.62 -7.75
CA LYS A 153 -12.06 -16.99 -6.99
C LYS A 153 -13.31 -16.33 -7.57
N ILE A 154 -13.23 -15.04 -7.93
CA ILE A 154 -14.36 -14.30 -8.49
C ILE A 154 -14.68 -14.75 -9.91
N GLN A 155 -13.66 -15.06 -10.71
CA GLN A 155 -13.86 -15.60 -12.07
C GLN A 155 -14.73 -16.86 -12.10
N THR A 156 -14.68 -17.70 -11.06
CA THR A 156 -15.57 -18.87 -10.98
C THR A 156 -17.06 -18.52 -10.83
N LYS A 157 -17.38 -17.25 -10.57
CA LYS A 157 -18.74 -16.74 -10.40
C LYS A 157 -19.14 -15.72 -11.48
N ILE A 158 -18.34 -15.60 -12.52
CA ILE A 158 -18.53 -14.58 -13.58
C ILE A 158 -19.90 -14.71 -14.26
N ASP A 159 -20.39 -15.94 -14.45
CA ASP A 159 -21.70 -16.20 -15.06
C ASP A 159 -22.87 -15.55 -14.31
N ILE A 160 -22.79 -15.53 -12.98
CA ILE A 160 -23.80 -14.90 -12.13
C ILE A 160 -23.77 -13.38 -12.32
N ILE A 161 -22.55 -12.80 -12.33
CA ILE A 161 -22.35 -11.37 -12.53
C ILE A 161 -22.87 -10.94 -13.91
N GLN A 162 -22.55 -11.70 -14.96
CA GLN A 162 -23.00 -11.42 -16.33
C GLN A 162 -24.51 -11.54 -16.50
N LYS A 163 -25.15 -12.55 -15.87
CA LYS A 163 -26.61 -12.69 -15.85
C LYS A 163 -27.28 -11.49 -15.18
N ASN A 164 -26.76 -11.06 -14.03
CA ASN A 164 -27.27 -9.89 -13.33
C ASN A 164 -27.10 -8.61 -14.18
N ALA A 165 -25.93 -8.41 -14.77
CA ALA A 165 -25.66 -7.27 -15.65
C ALA A 165 -26.65 -7.24 -16.84
N SER A 166 -26.89 -8.38 -17.47
CA SER A 166 -27.87 -8.48 -18.57
C SER A 166 -29.32 -8.19 -18.11
N CYS A 167 -29.70 -8.62 -16.91
CA CYS A 167 -31.01 -8.30 -16.35
C CYS A 167 -31.14 -6.78 -16.05
N ILE A 168 -30.13 -6.18 -15.49
CA ILE A 168 -30.10 -4.74 -15.17
C ILE A 168 -30.16 -3.91 -16.47
N ALA A 169 -29.30 -4.23 -17.44
CA ALA A 169 -29.29 -3.56 -18.75
C ALA A 169 -30.66 -3.61 -19.46
N TYR A 170 -31.35 -4.75 -19.36
CA TYR A 170 -32.70 -4.85 -19.91
C TYR A 170 -33.71 -3.96 -19.17
N LEU A 171 -33.64 -3.91 -17.84
CA LEU A 171 -34.52 -3.05 -17.04
C LEU A 171 -34.27 -1.56 -17.31
N ASP A 172 -33.02 -1.16 -17.50
CA ASP A 172 -32.61 0.20 -17.83
C ASP A 172 -33.17 0.65 -19.20
N CYS A 173 -33.26 -0.25 -20.17
CA CYS A 173 -33.85 0.06 -21.47
C CYS A 173 -35.40 0.20 -21.47
N LEU A 174 -36.05 -0.17 -20.36
CA LEU A 174 -37.51 -0.07 -20.20
C LEU A 174 -37.97 1.21 -19.49
N LEU A 175 -37.05 1.95 -18.89
CA LEU A 175 -37.24 3.24 -18.22
C LEU A 175 -37.10 4.40 -19.20
#